data_4dfd03e0017b19c40611b5d35018b9f0
#
_entry.id   4dfd03e0017b19c40611b5d35018b9f0
#
_cell.length_a   1.000
_cell.length_b   1.000
_cell.length_c   1.000
_cell.angle_alpha   90.00
_cell.angle_beta   90.00
_cell.angle_gamma   90.00
#
_symmetry.space_group_name_H-M   'P 1'
#
loop_
_entity.id
_entity.type
_entity.pdbx_description
1 polymer ?
#
loop_
_entity_poly.entity_id
_entity_poly.type
_entity_poly.pdbx_seq_one_letter_code
_entity_poly.pdbx_strand_id
1 'polypeptide(L)'
;MEPTPRPAVSIVIPTHSEQRWNALVRTVASARSQTYTPAEIVVVVDHNPALFRRARRDLAGVTVLENLYTQGVSGNRNTGAFHTSTSLIAFLDDDTVADPHWLELLVQPLAAAPEVVGAGGGIDPAWEGPAPTWMPEEFLWAVGGSYAGMPTTTAPVRNVWSASMIVRRDTFLSVGGFRTGFGKLGSQNRPEDTELCLRMSALAGGRWMYVPAAVIRHAVPASSSTFGFFLRRCYAEGRGKVAMAGLLDGAQSLGSERDYLRSLPRAVLRNLVAATRGRGAHHALKAGGVLAGVAAAGVGGVVETVAARRTVTAGATR
;
A
#
# COMPACT_ATOMS: atom_id res chain seq x y z
N MET A 1 -35.95 -7.79 14.49
CA MET A 1 -34.51 -8.04 14.50
C MET A 1 -33.86 -6.74 14.87
N GLU A 2 -33.20 -6.64 16.01
CA GLU A 2 -32.41 -5.47 16.35
C GLU A 2 -31.29 -5.30 15.32
N PRO A 3 -31.01 -4.08 14.85
CA PRO A 3 -29.93 -3.85 13.94
C PRO A 3 -28.62 -4.27 14.62
N THR A 4 -27.87 -5.16 13.99
CA THR A 4 -26.53 -5.54 14.48
C THR A 4 -25.72 -4.27 14.70
N PRO A 5 -25.15 -4.05 15.89
CA PRO A 5 -24.41 -2.82 16.17
C PRO A 5 -23.27 -2.66 15.15
N ARG A 6 -23.19 -1.48 14.56
CA ARG A 6 -22.13 -1.14 13.59
C ARG A 6 -20.77 -1.29 14.27
N PRO A 7 -19.81 -2.03 13.70
CA PRO A 7 -18.50 -2.22 14.32
C PRO A 7 -17.76 -0.88 14.46
N ALA A 8 -17.22 -0.62 15.64
CA ALA A 8 -16.41 0.58 15.86
C ALA A 8 -15.09 0.49 15.09
N VAL A 9 -14.67 1.59 14.48
CA VAL A 9 -13.45 1.69 13.66
C VAL A 9 -12.57 2.82 14.18
N SER A 10 -11.28 2.56 14.41
CA SER A 10 -10.25 3.57 14.58
C SER A 10 -9.49 3.75 13.27
N ILE A 11 -9.16 5.00 12.90
CA ILE A 11 -8.29 5.30 11.75
C ILE A 11 -6.90 5.65 12.28
N VAL A 12 -5.87 4.95 11.80
CA VAL A 12 -4.46 5.17 12.14
C VAL A 12 -3.75 5.82 10.95
N ILE A 13 -3.14 6.98 11.19
CA ILE A 13 -2.44 7.79 10.19
C ILE A 13 -0.97 7.91 10.61
N PRO A 14 -0.03 7.16 10.00
CA PRO A 14 1.39 7.31 10.25
C PRO A 14 1.94 8.55 9.55
N THR A 15 2.82 9.31 10.22
CA THR A 15 3.51 10.46 9.62
C THR A 15 4.94 10.61 10.15
N HIS A 16 5.84 11.26 9.39
CA HIS A 16 7.24 11.40 9.78
C HIS A 16 7.87 12.74 9.39
N SER A 17 7.24 13.52 8.49
CA SER A 17 7.87 14.68 7.88
C SER A 17 7.03 15.95 8.00
N GLU A 18 7.64 17.04 8.50
CA GLU A 18 7.02 18.37 8.51
C GLU A 18 6.70 18.90 7.10
N GLN A 19 7.43 18.47 6.08
CA GLN A 19 7.17 18.82 4.70
C GLN A 19 5.80 18.31 4.22
N ARG A 20 5.27 17.25 4.84
CA ARG A 20 3.96 16.68 4.57
C ARG A 20 2.83 17.29 5.41
N TRP A 21 3.11 18.31 6.23
CA TRP A 21 2.12 18.89 7.13
C TRP A 21 0.78 19.22 6.45
N ASN A 22 0.81 19.91 5.32
CA ASN A 22 -0.42 20.28 4.61
C ASN A 22 -1.16 19.06 4.04
N ALA A 23 -0.46 18.01 3.67
CA ALA A 23 -1.04 16.75 3.25
C ALA A 23 -1.71 16.05 4.44
N LEU A 24 -1.00 15.90 5.57
CA LEU A 24 -1.53 15.34 6.81
C LEU A 24 -2.82 16.04 7.26
N VAL A 25 -2.86 17.39 7.21
CA VAL A 25 -4.08 18.14 7.56
C VAL A 25 -5.25 17.77 6.66
N ARG A 26 -5.02 17.63 5.35
CA ARG A 26 -6.06 17.19 4.40
C ARG A 26 -6.48 15.74 4.65
N THR A 27 -5.53 14.85 4.95
CA THR A 27 -5.82 13.45 5.30
C THR A 27 -6.72 13.38 6.53
N VAL A 28 -6.35 14.08 7.62
CA VAL A 28 -7.15 14.13 8.86
C VAL A 28 -8.54 14.72 8.59
N ALA A 29 -8.64 15.77 7.78
CA ALA A 29 -9.93 16.36 7.40
C ALA A 29 -10.81 15.35 6.64
N SER A 30 -10.24 14.59 5.68
CA SER A 30 -10.98 13.57 4.95
C SER A 30 -11.40 12.38 5.83
N ALA A 31 -10.58 12.02 6.81
CA ALA A 31 -10.92 10.99 7.80
C ALA A 31 -12.09 11.42 8.71
N ARG A 32 -12.17 12.69 9.05
CA ARG A 32 -13.28 13.26 9.85
C ARG A 32 -14.59 13.35 9.08
N SER A 33 -14.52 13.56 7.76
CA SER A 33 -15.70 13.76 6.91
C SER A 33 -16.31 12.48 6.38
N GLN A 34 -15.92 11.31 6.91
CA GLN A 34 -16.47 10.03 6.49
C GLN A 34 -17.94 9.88 6.87
N THR A 35 -18.77 9.33 5.96
CA THR A 35 -20.18 8.96 6.21
C THR A 35 -20.31 7.90 7.30
N TYR A 36 -19.33 7.01 7.39
CA TYR A 36 -19.15 6.10 8.52
C TYR A 36 -18.22 6.78 9.53
N THR A 37 -18.79 7.41 10.56
CA THR A 37 -18.01 8.14 11.55
C THR A 37 -17.03 7.24 12.28
N PRO A 38 -15.71 7.49 12.20
CA PRO A 38 -14.74 6.73 12.97
C PRO A 38 -14.91 7.01 14.46
N ALA A 39 -14.73 6.00 15.29
CA ALA A 39 -14.75 6.16 16.75
C ALA A 39 -13.54 6.98 17.25
N GLU A 40 -12.43 6.89 16.52
CA GLU A 40 -11.18 7.55 16.88
C GLU A 40 -10.31 7.76 15.63
N ILE A 41 -9.55 8.85 15.61
CA ILE A 41 -8.47 9.10 14.65
C ILE A 41 -7.17 9.24 15.43
N VAL A 42 -6.20 8.41 15.12
CA VAL A 42 -4.88 8.34 15.75
C VAL A 42 -3.81 8.73 14.74
N VAL A 43 -3.13 9.84 14.99
CA VAL A 43 -1.93 10.25 14.23
C VAL A 43 -0.70 9.80 14.99
N VAL A 44 0.17 9.05 14.33
CA VAL A 44 1.42 8.56 14.95
C VAL A 44 2.61 9.21 14.25
N VAL A 45 3.45 9.88 15.03
CA VAL A 45 4.60 10.63 14.52
C VAL A 45 5.88 9.81 14.70
N ASP A 46 6.60 9.57 13.61
CA ASP A 46 7.80 8.73 13.58
C ASP A 46 9.06 9.56 13.88
N HIS A 47 9.54 9.55 15.12
CA HIS A 47 10.82 10.12 15.58
C HIS A 47 11.04 11.59 15.13
N ASN A 48 9.99 12.41 15.19
CA ASN A 48 10.06 13.83 14.88
C ASN A 48 9.38 14.68 15.98
N PRO A 49 10.12 15.09 17.02
CA PRO A 49 9.56 15.84 18.14
C PRO A 49 8.93 17.20 17.76
N ALA A 50 9.43 17.85 16.71
CA ALA A 50 8.87 19.12 16.24
C ALA A 50 7.49 18.90 15.62
N LEU A 51 7.37 17.91 14.72
CA LEU A 51 6.10 17.51 14.12
C LEU A 51 5.10 17.00 15.18
N PHE A 52 5.57 16.24 16.17
CA PHE A 52 4.74 15.76 17.26
C PHE A 52 4.11 16.92 18.07
N ARG A 53 4.94 17.87 18.50
CA ARG A 53 4.43 19.07 19.22
C ARG A 53 3.44 19.87 18.37
N ARG A 54 3.73 20.03 17.08
CA ARG A 54 2.84 20.72 16.15
C ARG A 54 1.52 19.97 15.98
N ALA A 55 1.55 18.65 15.75
CA ALA A 55 0.35 17.86 15.59
C ALA A 55 -0.55 17.89 16.85
N ARG A 56 0.05 17.76 18.03
CA ARG A 56 -0.70 17.87 19.30
C ARG A 56 -1.37 19.23 19.52
N ARG A 57 -0.76 20.30 19.05
CA ARG A 57 -1.30 21.65 19.20
C ARG A 57 -2.38 21.93 18.15
N ASP A 58 -2.17 21.53 16.89
CA ASP A 58 -2.91 22.03 15.74
C ASP A 58 -4.00 21.05 15.24
N LEU A 59 -3.92 19.75 15.59
CA LEU A 59 -4.91 18.74 15.22
C LEU A 59 -5.90 18.46 16.36
N ALA A 60 -6.82 19.41 16.61
CA ALA A 60 -7.81 19.23 17.67
C ALA A 60 -8.67 17.97 17.45
N GLY A 61 -9.06 17.25 18.53
CA GLY A 61 -9.93 16.06 18.46
C GLY A 61 -9.31 14.84 17.77
N VAL A 62 -7.97 14.77 17.71
CA VAL A 62 -7.19 13.64 17.21
C VAL A 62 -6.25 13.18 18.32
N THR A 63 -6.15 11.88 18.52
CA THR A 63 -5.11 11.29 19.38
C THR A 63 -3.78 11.35 18.67
N VAL A 64 -2.77 11.98 19.27
CA VAL A 64 -1.42 12.09 18.68
C VAL A 64 -0.42 11.34 19.54
N LEU A 65 0.28 10.38 18.95
CA LEU A 65 1.26 9.50 19.59
C LEU A 65 2.64 9.65 18.95
N GLU A 66 3.70 9.35 19.71
CA GLU A 66 5.04 9.12 19.16
C GLU A 66 5.23 7.62 18.88
N ASN A 67 5.97 7.29 17.82
CA ASN A 67 6.32 5.92 17.50
C ASN A 67 7.12 5.28 18.65
N LEU A 68 6.65 4.13 19.15
CA LEU A 68 7.27 3.39 20.26
C LEU A 68 8.33 2.37 19.78
N TYR A 69 8.46 2.16 18.49
CA TYR A 69 9.38 1.21 17.86
C TYR A 69 10.57 1.94 17.22
N THR A 70 11.48 1.18 16.65
CA THR A 70 12.52 1.73 15.76
C THR A 70 11.88 2.49 14.59
N GLN A 71 12.57 3.50 14.09
CA GLN A 71 12.10 4.32 12.97
C GLN A 71 11.65 3.46 11.79
N GLY A 72 10.48 3.78 11.25
CA GLY A 72 9.88 3.10 10.10
C GLY A 72 8.35 2.98 10.18
N VAL A 73 7.73 2.90 9.01
CA VAL A 73 6.26 2.93 8.86
C VAL A 73 5.55 1.78 9.57
N SER A 74 6.16 0.59 9.60
CA SER A 74 5.59 -0.59 10.28
C SER A 74 5.43 -0.38 11.79
N GLY A 75 6.49 0.10 12.47
CA GLY A 75 6.44 0.45 13.89
C GLY A 75 5.46 1.59 14.16
N ASN A 76 5.43 2.57 13.28
CA ASN A 76 4.53 3.70 13.37
C ASN A 76 3.06 3.26 13.33
N ARG A 77 2.68 2.41 12.35
CA ARG A 77 1.33 1.84 12.28
C ARG A 77 1.00 0.94 13.48
N ASN A 78 1.95 0.12 13.95
CA ASN A 78 1.76 -0.73 15.11
C ASN A 78 1.48 0.09 16.37
N THR A 79 2.21 1.18 16.59
CA THR A 79 1.98 2.07 17.74
C THR A 79 0.53 2.55 17.79
N GLY A 80 0.00 3.02 16.67
CA GLY A 80 -1.40 3.45 16.59
C GLY A 80 -2.38 2.30 16.78
N ALA A 81 -2.15 1.18 16.07
CA ALA A 81 -3.04 0.03 16.11
C ALA A 81 -3.14 -0.63 17.50
N PHE A 82 -2.02 -0.72 18.21
CA PHE A 82 -2.00 -1.31 19.56
C PHE A 82 -2.57 -0.37 20.62
N HIS A 83 -2.58 0.93 20.37
CA HIS A 83 -3.24 1.92 21.22
C HIS A 83 -4.77 1.81 21.15
N THR A 84 -5.35 1.51 19.99
CA THR A 84 -6.80 1.48 19.77
C THR A 84 -7.47 0.27 20.44
N SER A 85 -8.77 0.41 20.79
CA SER A 85 -9.59 -0.66 21.37
C SER A 85 -10.80 -1.05 20.53
N THR A 86 -10.99 -0.44 19.36
CA THR A 86 -12.11 -0.72 18.44
C THR A 86 -11.97 -2.10 17.78
N SER A 87 -13.07 -2.66 17.31
CA SER A 87 -13.10 -3.99 16.67
C SER A 87 -12.41 -4.01 15.29
N LEU A 88 -12.38 -2.86 14.61
CA LEU A 88 -11.74 -2.69 13.30
C LEU A 88 -10.71 -1.55 13.36
N ILE A 89 -9.61 -1.70 12.62
CA ILE A 89 -8.59 -0.68 12.47
C ILE A 89 -8.44 -0.38 10.98
N ALA A 90 -8.57 0.89 10.61
CA ALA A 90 -8.28 1.37 9.26
C ALA A 90 -6.93 2.10 9.24
N PHE A 91 -6.13 1.88 8.20
CA PHE A 91 -4.88 2.58 7.95
C PHE A 91 -5.04 3.50 6.75
N LEU A 92 -4.53 4.73 6.89
CA LEU A 92 -4.59 5.77 5.87
C LEU A 92 -3.27 6.54 5.89
N ASP A 93 -2.55 6.62 4.77
CA ASP A 93 -1.27 7.32 4.71
C ASP A 93 -1.45 8.86 4.77
N ASP A 94 -0.44 9.57 5.29
CA ASP A 94 -0.47 11.02 5.57
C ASP A 94 -0.49 11.93 4.33
N ASP A 95 -0.38 11.37 3.14
CA ASP A 95 -0.43 12.05 1.85
C ASP A 95 -1.62 11.61 0.97
N THR A 96 -2.69 11.14 1.61
CA THR A 96 -3.90 10.68 0.94
C THR A 96 -5.12 11.53 1.32
N VAL A 97 -6.14 11.51 0.47
CA VAL A 97 -7.46 12.08 0.73
C VAL A 97 -8.51 11.00 0.45
N ALA A 98 -9.21 10.57 1.48
CA ALA A 98 -10.24 9.55 1.36
C ALA A 98 -11.55 10.15 0.83
N ASP A 99 -12.23 9.45 -0.09
CA ASP A 99 -13.58 9.81 -0.49
C ASP A 99 -14.57 9.63 0.69
N PRO A 100 -15.66 10.41 0.75
CA PRO A 100 -16.57 10.40 1.92
C PRO A 100 -17.13 9.03 2.29
N HIS A 101 -17.29 8.12 1.35
CA HIS A 101 -17.80 6.76 1.56
C HIS A 101 -16.71 5.69 1.71
N TRP A 102 -15.44 6.07 1.71
CA TRP A 102 -14.31 5.15 1.75
C TRP A 102 -14.40 4.16 2.92
N LEU A 103 -14.60 4.67 4.14
CA LEU A 103 -14.64 3.83 5.33
C LEU A 103 -15.89 2.93 5.36
N GLU A 104 -17.03 3.44 4.98
CA GLU A 104 -18.28 2.70 4.89
C GLU A 104 -18.15 1.50 3.94
N LEU A 105 -17.61 1.72 2.75
CA LEU A 105 -17.39 0.70 1.74
C LEU A 105 -16.38 -0.36 2.19
N LEU A 106 -15.33 0.03 2.89
CA LEU A 106 -14.34 -0.92 3.44
C LEU A 106 -14.91 -1.77 4.58
N VAL A 107 -15.82 -1.25 5.40
CA VAL A 107 -16.46 -2.00 6.50
C VAL A 107 -17.40 -3.08 5.96
N GLN A 108 -18.08 -2.86 4.84
CA GLN A 108 -19.11 -3.76 4.31
C GLN A 108 -18.66 -5.23 4.18
N PRO A 109 -17.54 -5.59 3.52
CA PRO A 109 -17.14 -6.99 3.38
C PRO A 109 -16.79 -7.64 4.74
N LEU A 110 -16.27 -6.88 5.71
CA LEU A 110 -15.98 -7.40 7.04
C LEU A 110 -17.25 -7.62 7.86
N ALA A 111 -18.26 -6.76 7.70
CA ALA A 111 -19.55 -6.92 8.36
C ALA A 111 -20.36 -8.08 7.75
N ALA A 112 -20.23 -8.32 6.45
CA ALA A 112 -20.96 -9.36 5.73
C ALA A 112 -20.42 -10.78 5.98
N ALA A 113 -19.12 -10.94 6.26
CA ALA A 113 -18.49 -12.26 6.30
C ALA A 113 -17.35 -12.31 7.36
N PRO A 114 -17.50 -13.18 8.39
CA PRO A 114 -16.52 -13.29 9.47
C PRO A 114 -15.14 -13.78 9.01
N GLU A 115 -15.08 -14.54 7.91
CA GLU A 115 -13.85 -15.02 7.30
C GLU A 115 -13.05 -13.92 6.56
N VAL A 116 -13.63 -12.74 6.34
CA VAL A 116 -12.88 -11.60 5.79
C VAL A 116 -12.06 -10.98 6.91
N VAL A 117 -10.74 -11.12 6.83
CA VAL A 117 -9.79 -10.61 7.84
C VAL A 117 -9.39 -9.16 7.62
N GLY A 118 -9.55 -8.67 6.39
CA GLY A 118 -9.30 -7.28 6.03
C GLY A 118 -9.73 -6.97 4.61
N ALA A 119 -9.75 -5.67 4.31
CA ALA A 119 -10.06 -5.16 2.98
C ALA A 119 -9.14 -3.97 2.63
N GLY A 120 -8.99 -3.70 1.35
CA GLY A 120 -8.32 -2.51 0.84
C GLY A 120 -9.08 -1.84 -0.28
N GLY A 121 -8.94 -0.53 -0.37
CA GLY A 121 -9.63 0.30 -1.34
C GLY A 121 -8.84 0.61 -2.61
N GLY A 122 -9.51 1.24 -3.56
CA GLY A 122 -8.91 1.85 -4.73
C GLY A 122 -8.01 3.03 -4.37
N ILE A 123 -6.93 3.20 -5.12
CA ILE A 123 -5.99 4.30 -4.93
C ILE A 123 -5.80 5.02 -6.26
N ASP A 124 -6.27 6.26 -6.34
CA ASP A 124 -6.12 7.10 -7.52
C ASP A 124 -4.90 8.03 -7.34
N PRO A 125 -3.98 8.07 -8.31
CA PRO A 125 -2.86 9.02 -8.25
C PRO A 125 -3.34 10.46 -8.40
N ALA A 126 -3.08 11.30 -7.41
CA ALA A 126 -3.30 12.74 -7.44
C ALA A 126 -1.98 13.43 -7.81
N TRP A 127 -1.76 13.64 -9.10
CA TRP A 127 -0.53 14.21 -9.63
C TRP A 127 -0.40 15.70 -9.27
N GLU A 128 0.75 16.12 -8.74
CA GLU A 128 1.05 17.54 -8.49
C GLU A 128 1.23 18.37 -9.77
N GLY A 129 1.37 17.70 -10.92
CA GLY A 129 1.50 18.27 -12.26
C GLY A 129 0.75 17.43 -13.27
N PRO A 130 0.98 17.62 -14.57
CA PRO A 130 0.38 16.79 -15.60
C PRO A 130 0.83 15.33 -15.45
N ALA A 131 -0.14 14.40 -15.54
CA ALA A 131 0.15 12.97 -15.51
C ALA A 131 1.10 12.59 -16.66
N PRO A 132 2.14 11.77 -16.42
CA PRO A 132 3.08 11.38 -17.46
C PRO A 132 2.39 10.58 -18.56
N THR A 133 2.42 11.07 -19.80
CA THR A 133 1.75 10.43 -20.94
C THR A 133 2.37 9.08 -21.33
N TRP A 134 3.61 8.83 -20.91
CA TRP A 134 4.34 7.58 -21.13
C TRP A 134 4.05 6.51 -20.07
N MET A 135 3.47 6.87 -18.91
CA MET A 135 3.22 5.95 -17.81
C MET A 135 2.17 4.90 -18.21
N PRO A 136 2.52 3.59 -18.23
CA PRO A 136 1.52 2.56 -18.50
C PRO A 136 0.60 2.36 -17.29
N GLU A 137 -0.66 2.16 -17.55
CA GLU A 137 -1.69 1.97 -16.50
C GLU A 137 -1.43 0.72 -15.65
N GLU A 138 -0.78 -0.27 -16.22
CA GLU A 138 -0.34 -1.49 -15.53
C GLU A 138 0.72 -1.22 -14.47
N PHE A 139 1.43 -0.11 -14.55
CA PHE A 139 2.53 0.24 -13.65
C PHE A 139 2.20 1.41 -12.71
N LEU A 140 0.95 1.81 -12.56
CA LEU A 140 0.56 2.86 -11.61
C LEU A 140 0.91 2.52 -10.15
N TRP A 141 1.10 1.24 -9.84
CA TRP A 141 1.64 0.81 -8.54
C TRP A 141 3.02 1.42 -8.22
N ALA A 142 3.81 1.77 -9.24
CA ALA A 142 5.12 2.41 -9.03
C ALA A 142 5.02 3.78 -8.35
N VAL A 143 3.87 4.44 -8.46
CA VAL A 143 3.54 5.70 -7.79
C VAL A 143 2.47 5.52 -6.71
N GLY A 144 2.23 4.28 -6.27
CA GLY A 144 1.27 3.96 -5.20
C GLY A 144 -0.19 3.98 -5.63
N GLY A 145 -0.50 3.86 -6.93
CA GLY A 145 -1.86 3.84 -7.46
C GLY A 145 -2.35 2.44 -7.82
N SER A 146 -3.68 2.27 -7.84
CA SER A 146 -4.33 1.10 -8.42
C SER A 146 -4.01 0.99 -9.91
N TYR A 147 -3.76 -0.23 -10.39
CA TYR A 147 -3.24 -0.45 -11.73
C TYR A 147 -4.16 -1.32 -12.57
N ALA A 148 -4.03 -1.23 -13.89
CA ALA A 148 -4.79 -2.05 -14.84
C ALA A 148 -4.48 -3.55 -14.63
N GLY A 149 -5.53 -4.35 -14.48
CA GLY A 149 -5.45 -5.77 -14.13
C GLY A 149 -5.90 -6.10 -12.71
N MET A 150 -6.10 -5.08 -11.86
CA MET A 150 -6.80 -5.27 -10.58
C MET A 150 -8.30 -5.52 -10.79
N PRO A 151 -9.01 -6.15 -9.84
CA PRO A 151 -10.46 -6.33 -9.91
C PRO A 151 -11.19 -4.99 -10.08
N THR A 152 -12.21 -4.96 -10.93
CA THR A 152 -13.07 -3.78 -11.16
C THR A 152 -14.33 -3.78 -10.32
N THR A 153 -14.60 -4.89 -9.62
CA THR A 153 -15.67 -5.07 -8.63
C THR A 153 -15.08 -5.62 -7.34
N THR A 154 -15.82 -5.56 -6.24
CA THR A 154 -15.37 -6.15 -4.97
C THR A 154 -15.07 -7.64 -5.15
N ALA A 155 -13.83 -8.03 -4.86
CA ALA A 155 -13.34 -9.38 -5.10
C ALA A 155 -12.26 -9.80 -4.08
N PRO A 156 -12.10 -11.12 -3.82
CA PRO A 156 -10.99 -11.61 -3.01
C PRO A 156 -9.66 -11.38 -3.72
N VAL A 157 -8.65 -10.98 -2.93
CA VAL A 157 -7.28 -10.75 -3.38
C VAL A 157 -6.29 -11.35 -2.39
N ARG A 158 -5.04 -11.54 -2.82
CA ARG A 158 -3.98 -12.02 -1.93
C ARG A 158 -3.58 -10.98 -0.88
N ASN A 159 -3.45 -9.74 -1.30
CA ASN A 159 -3.02 -8.63 -0.45
C ASN A 159 -3.59 -7.29 -0.94
N VAL A 160 -3.62 -6.34 -0.05
CA VAL A 160 -4.01 -4.93 -0.29
C VAL A 160 -2.89 -4.01 0.21
N TRP A 161 -2.93 -2.73 -0.15
CA TRP A 161 -1.97 -1.73 0.31
C TRP A 161 -2.37 -1.11 1.63
N SER A 162 -1.42 -0.94 2.50
CA SER A 162 -1.60 -0.33 3.82
C SER A 162 -1.97 1.16 3.77
N ALA A 163 -1.78 1.83 2.64
CA ALA A 163 -2.24 3.20 2.43
C ALA A 163 -3.78 3.36 2.40
N SER A 164 -4.51 2.26 2.11
CA SER A 164 -5.99 2.20 2.07
C SER A 164 -6.43 0.81 2.54
N MET A 165 -6.35 0.55 3.84
CA MET A 165 -6.55 -0.79 4.41
C MET A 165 -7.45 -0.73 5.65
N ILE A 166 -8.29 -1.73 5.83
CA ILE A 166 -9.00 -2.01 7.09
C ILE A 166 -8.78 -3.47 7.48
N VAL A 167 -8.65 -3.72 8.79
CA VAL A 167 -8.39 -5.06 9.34
C VAL A 167 -9.27 -5.36 10.55
N ARG A 168 -9.53 -6.65 10.80
CA ARG A 168 -10.01 -7.09 12.12
C ARG A 168 -8.89 -6.94 13.14
N ARG A 169 -9.16 -6.18 14.18
CA ARG A 169 -8.16 -5.89 15.24
C ARG A 169 -7.65 -7.18 15.87
N ASP A 170 -8.51 -8.10 16.25
CA ASP A 170 -8.09 -9.32 16.94
C ASP A 170 -7.17 -10.18 16.06
N THR A 171 -7.48 -10.32 14.77
CA THR A 171 -6.60 -11.01 13.82
C THR A 171 -5.28 -10.26 13.63
N PHE A 172 -5.30 -8.93 13.55
CA PHE A 172 -4.10 -8.12 13.44
C PHE A 172 -3.18 -8.27 14.67
N LEU A 173 -3.77 -8.25 15.88
CA LEU A 173 -3.01 -8.43 17.12
C LEU A 173 -2.46 -9.85 17.25
N SER A 174 -3.24 -10.87 16.87
CA SER A 174 -2.82 -12.28 16.97
C SER A 174 -1.59 -12.61 16.12
N VAL A 175 -1.38 -11.88 15.01
CA VAL A 175 -0.15 -11.99 14.20
C VAL A 175 0.97 -11.06 14.66
N GLY A 176 0.77 -10.24 15.71
CA GLY A 176 1.74 -9.27 16.21
C GLY A 176 1.88 -8.01 15.35
N GLY A 177 0.88 -7.67 14.54
CA GLY A 177 0.87 -6.48 13.68
C GLY A 177 1.83 -6.54 12.50
N PHE A 178 2.22 -5.38 11.99
CA PHE A 178 3.25 -5.26 10.95
C PHE A 178 4.61 -5.68 11.49
N ARG A 179 5.40 -6.39 10.69
CA ARG A 179 6.77 -6.76 11.07
C ARG A 179 7.68 -5.53 11.02
N THR A 180 8.22 -5.15 12.16
CA THR A 180 9.21 -4.06 12.25
C THR A 180 10.46 -4.41 11.43
N GLY A 181 11.07 -3.41 10.77
CA GLY A 181 12.15 -3.65 9.81
C GLY A 181 11.66 -3.99 8.39
N PHE A 182 10.34 -4.08 8.16
CA PHE A 182 9.71 -4.08 6.85
C PHE A 182 9.17 -2.67 6.54
N GLY A 183 8.93 -2.40 5.26
CA GLY A 183 8.59 -1.09 4.73
C GLY A 183 9.78 -0.42 4.04
N LYS A 184 9.65 0.85 3.75
CA LYS A 184 10.71 1.66 3.14
C LYS A 184 11.70 2.11 4.22
N LEU A 185 12.88 1.47 4.28
CA LEU A 185 13.96 1.78 5.19
C LEU A 185 15.22 2.15 4.38
N GLY A 186 15.49 3.44 4.22
CA GLY A 186 16.60 3.92 3.39
C GLY A 186 16.49 3.44 1.93
N SER A 187 17.46 2.64 1.48
CA SER A 187 17.47 2.03 0.13
C SER A 187 16.72 0.71 0.04
N GLN A 188 16.29 0.12 1.16
CA GLN A 188 15.54 -1.12 1.18
C GLN A 188 14.03 -0.84 1.12
N ASN A 189 13.33 -1.64 0.32
CA ASN A 189 11.87 -1.63 0.25
C ASN A 189 11.38 -3.08 0.39
N ARG A 190 10.98 -3.44 1.60
CA ARG A 190 10.38 -4.75 1.89
C ARG A 190 8.88 -4.56 2.01
N PRO A 191 8.05 -5.27 1.23
CA PRO A 191 6.60 -5.06 1.19
C PRO A 191 5.94 -5.52 2.51
N GLU A 192 5.78 -4.60 3.45
CA GLU A 192 5.22 -4.82 4.78
C GLU A 192 3.74 -5.20 4.73
N ASP A 193 3.01 -4.63 3.78
CA ASP A 193 1.60 -4.88 3.56
C ASP A 193 1.35 -6.30 3.02
N THR A 194 2.12 -6.73 2.03
CA THR A 194 2.01 -8.09 1.49
C THR A 194 2.37 -9.14 2.54
N GLU A 195 3.43 -8.89 3.33
CA GLU A 195 3.85 -9.79 4.41
C GLU A 195 2.78 -9.93 5.49
N LEU A 196 2.19 -8.81 5.93
CA LEU A 196 1.09 -8.80 6.88
C LEU A 196 -0.13 -9.57 6.34
N CYS A 197 -0.53 -9.27 5.10
CA CYS A 197 -1.69 -9.91 4.49
C CYS A 197 -1.54 -11.44 4.44
N LEU A 198 -0.37 -11.93 4.04
CA LEU A 198 -0.10 -13.36 3.98
C LEU A 198 -0.13 -14.02 5.38
N ARG A 199 0.46 -13.37 6.38
CA ARG A 199 0.46 -13.88 7.77
C ARG A 199 -0.93 -13.91 8.38
N MET A 200 -1.73 -12.86 8.18
CA MET A 200 -3.11 -12.82 8.66
C MET A 200 -3.97 -13.90 7.98
N SER A 201 -3.82 -14.10 6.67
CA SER A 201 -4.53 -15.17 5.96
C SER A 201 -4.12 -16.56 6.42
N ALA A 202 -2.82 -16.81 6.62
CA ALA A 202 -2.31 -18.10 7.04
C ALA A 202 -2.78 -18.49 8.46
N LEU A 203 -2.79 -17.53 9.39
CA LEU A 203 -3.19 -17.78 10.77
C LEU A 203 -4.71 -18.00 10.91
N ALA A 204 -5.50 -17.13 10.28
CA ALA A 204 -6.96 -17.12 10.46
C ALA A 204 -7.72 -17.97 9.43
N GLY A 205 -7.03 -18.55 8.43
CA GLY A 205 -7.69 -19.18 7.28
C GLY A 205 -8.58 -18.21 6.49
N GLY A 206 -8.36 -16.89 6.67
CA GLY A 206 -9.23 -15.84 6.19
C GLY A 206 -8.76 -15.24 4.86
N ARG A 207 -9.61 -14.41 4.28
CA ARG A 207 -9.35 -13.78 2.97
C ARG A 207 -9.38 -12.26 3.06
N TRP A 208 -8.64 -11.66 2.14
CA TRP A 208 -8.64 -10.22 1.91
C TRP A 208 -9.58 -9.87 0.78
N MET A 209 -10.25 -8.72 0.90
CA MET A 209 -11.11 -8.19 -0.15
C MET A 209 -10.54 -6.91 -0.72
N TYR A 210 -10.59 -6.75 -2.04
CA TYR A 210 -10.35 -5.48 -2.70
C TYR A 210 -11.68 -4.83 -3.05
N VAL A 211 -11.86 -3.58 -2.65
CA VAL A 211 -13.09 -2.79 -2.82
C VAL A 211 -12.77 -1.57 -3.69
N PRO A 212 -12.82 -1.67 -5.04
CA PRO A 212 -12.38 -0.60 -5.92
C PRO A 212 -13.15 0.71 -5.76
N ALA A 213 -14.40 0.65 -5.29
CA ALA A 213 -15.22 1.83 -5.04
C ALA A 213 -14.84 2.60 -3.77
N ALA A 214 -14.08 1.99 -2.83
CA ALA A 214 -13.57 2.65 -1.64
C ALA A 214 -12.28 3.42 -2.00
N VAL A 215 -12.42 4.59 -2.60
CA VAL A 215 -11.31 5.31 -3.22
C VAL A 215 -10.61 6.26 -2.24
N ILE A 216 -9.29 6.27 -2.31
CA ILE A 216 -8.45 7.35 -1.80
C ILE A 216 -7.68 8.00 -2.95
N ARG A 217 -7.38 9.30 -2.86
CA ARG A 217 -6.47 10.02 -3.74
C ARG A 217 -5.12 10.18 -3.08
N HIS A 218 -4.10 9.56 -3.65
CA HIS A 218 -2.73 9.56 -3.14
C HIS A 218 -1.89 10.61 -3.88
N ALA A 219 -1.28 11.53 -3.14
CA ALA A 219 -0.46 12.60 -3.73
C ALA A 219 0.79 12.03 -4.40
N VAL A 220 0.96 12.37 -5.68
CA VAL A 220 2.15 11.98 -6.46
C VAL A 220 2.96 13.25 -6.77
N PRO A 221 4.07 13.48 -6.05
CA PRO A 221 4.90 14.65 -6.26
C PRO A 221 5.57 14.63 -7.65
N ALA A 222 5.86 15.81 -8.20
CA ALA A 222 6.48 15.95 -9.53
C ALA A 222 7.79 15.15 -9.65
N SER A 223 8.56 15.01 -8.58
CA SER A 223 9.78 14.19 -8.53
C SER A 223 9.53 12.70 -8.78
N SER A 224 8.34 12.20 -8.47
CA SER A 224 7.90 10.81 -8.69
C SER A 224 7.29 10.58 -10.07
N SER A 225 7.05 11.64 -10.84
CA SER A 225 6.48 11.58 -12.20
C SER A 225 7.53 11.39 -13.29
N THR A 226 8.80 11.17 -12.92
CA THR A 226 9.92 11.05 -13.87
C THR A 226 10.17 9.60 -14.29
N PHE A 227 10.61 9.39 -15.53
CA PHE A 227 10.97 8.07 -16.05
C PHE A 227 12.09 7.40 -15.22
N GLY A 228 13.06 8.19 -14.75
CA GLY A 228 14.13 7.70 -13.87
C GLY A 228 13.60 7.21 -12.51
N PHE A 229 12.62 7.88 -11.92
CA PHE A 229 11.95 7.40 -10.71
C PHE A 229 11.24 6.08 -10.98
N PHE A 230 10.48 6.01 -12.06
CA PHE A 230 9.77 4.80 -12.48
C PHE A 230 10.70 3.59 -12.59
N LEU A 231 11.82 3.72 -13.30
CA LEU A 231 12.80 2.62 -13.44
C LEU A 231 13.41 2.21 -12.11
N ARG A 232 13.75 3.17 -11.23
CA ARG A 232 14.25 2.86 -9.89
C ARG A 232 13.21 2.09 -9.05
N ARG A 233 11.93 2.46 -9.16
CA ARG A 233 10.84 1.76 -8.46
C ARG A 233 10.66 0.34 -8.99
N CYS A 234 10.66 0.14 -10.30
CA CYS A 234 10.60 -1.19 -10.90
C CYS A 234 11.78 -2.07 -10.48
N TYR A 235 12.99 -1.51 -10.50
CA TYR A 235 14.19 -2.21 -10.03
C TYR A 235 14.09 -2.61 -8.55
N ALA A 236 13.67 -1.69 -7.68
CA ALA A 236 13.50 -1.95 -6.25
C ALA A 236 12.41 -2.99 -5.99
N GLU A 237 11.33 -2.99 -6.77
CA GLU A 237 10.26 -3.98 -6.67
C GLU A 237 10.76 -5.38 -7.02
N GLY A 238 11.54 -5.51 -8.10
CA GLY A 238 12.16 -6.79 -8.48
C GLY A 238 13.05 -7.35 -7.38
N ARG A 239 13.87 -6.53 -6.74
CA ARG A 239 14.67 -6.90 -5.57
C ARG A 239 13.79 -7.33 -4.39
N GLY A 240 12.81 -6.52 -4.03
CA GLY A 240 11.91 -6.77 -2.90
C GLY A 240 11.14 -8.08 -3.04
N LYS A 241 10.66 -8.41 -4.24
CA LYS A 241 9.95 -9.67 -4.51
C LYS A 241 10.84 -10.89 -4.33
N VAL A 242 12.08 -10.85 -4.79
CA VAL A 242 13.03 -11.96 -4.58
C VAL A 242 13.39 -12.10 -3.10
N ALA A 243 13.68 -11.00 -2.40
CA ALA A 243 13.96 -11.03 -0.97
C ALA A 243 12.78 -11.59 -0.16
N MET A 244 11.55 -11.21 -0.51
CA MET A 244 10.33 -11.72 0.13
C MET A 244 10.13 -13.22 -0.14
N ALA A 245 10.35 -13.68 -1.37
CA ALA A 245 10.21 -15.10 -1.72
C ALA A 245 11.18 -16.00 -0.95
N GLY A 246 12.34 -15.47 -0.57
CA GLY A 246 13.31 -16.17 0.29
C GLY A 246 12.91 -16.23 1.77
N LEU A 247 11.97 -15.39 2.23
CA LEU A 247 11.48 -15.36 3.61
C LEU A 247 10.18 -16.14 3.81
N LEU A 248 9.46 -16.40 2.75
CA LEU A 248 8.19 -17.10 2.73
C LEU A 248 8.39 -18.37 1.91
N ASP A 249 7.94 -19.54 2.38
CA ASP A 249 8.07 -20.81 1.66
C ASP A 249 7.52 -20.73 0.22
N GLY A 250 8.33 -20.27 -0.62
CA GLY A 250 8.48 -20.01 -2.06
C GLY A 250 7.29 -20.13 -3.02
N ALA A 251 6.46 -21.15 -2.97
CA ALA A 251 5.56 -21.45 -4.08
C ALA A 251 4.22 -20.70 -4.08
N GLN A 252 3.69 -20.34 -2.93
CA GLN A 252 2.40 -19.62 -2.80
C GLN A 252 2.55 -18.09 -2.90
N SER A 253 3.76 -17.56 -2.71
CA SER A 253 4.01 -16.13 -2.65
C SER A 253 4.00 -15.41 -4.00
N LEU A 254 4.20 -16.09 -5.13
CA LEU A 254 4.41 -15.49 -6.46
C LEU A 254 3.29 -15.77 -7.49
N GLY A 255 2.16 -16.34 -7.10
CA GLY A 255 1.05 -16.62 -8.03
C GLY A 255 0.50 -15.36 -8.70
N SER A 256 0.18 -14.35 -7.92
CA SER A 256 -0.35 -13.07 -8.42
C SER A 256 0.64 -12.32 -9.31
N GLU A 257 1.95 -12.41 -9.04
CA GLU A 257 2.99 -11.84 -9.87
C GLU A 257 3.09 -12.52 -11.23
N ARG A 258 2.93 -13.85 -11.29
CA ARG A 258 2.91 -14.58 -12.56
C ARG A 258 1.72 -14.19 -13.42
N ASP A 259 0.53 -14.04 -12.83
CA ASP A 259 -0.67 -13.64 -13.56
C ASP A 259 -0.56 -12.19 -14.06
N TYR A 260 -0.01 -11.30 -13.23
CA TYR A 260 0.33 -9.94 -13.64
C TYR A 260 1.31 -9.94 -14.82
N LEU A 261 2.43 -10.66 -14.75
CA LEU A 261 3.41 -10.73 -15.84
C LEU A 261 2.81 -11.31 -17.13
N ARG A 262 1.91 -12.29 -17.04
CA ARG A 262 1.18 -12.85 -18.20
C ARG A 262 0.25 -11.85 -18.87
N SER A 263 -0.21 -10.84 -18.15
CA SER A 263 -1.08 -9.78 -18.70
C SER A 263 -0.31 -8.74 -19.53
N LEU A 264 0.99 -8.52 -19.23
CA LEU A 264 1.79 -7.44 -19.80
C LEU A 264 2.00 -7.52 -21.33
N PRO A 265 2.20 -8.70 -21.96
CA PRO A 265 2.27 -8.78 -23.42
C PRO A 265 1.00 -8.24 -24.13
N ARG A 266 -0.18 -8.48 -23.54
CA ARG A 266 -1.45 -7.93 -24.06
C ARG A 266 -1.49 -6.41 -23.92
N ALA A 267 -0.95 -5.85 -22.84
CA ALA A 267 -0.83 -4.41 -22.64
C ALA A 267 0.08 -3.76 -23.69
N VAL A 268 1.24 -4.36 -23.98
CA VAL A 268 2.14 -3.92 -25.05
C VAL A 268 1.43 -3.93 -26.39
N LEU A 269 0.81 -5.07 -26.77
CA LEU A 269 0.10 -5.21 -28.04
C LEU A 269 -1.05 -4.19 -28.17
N ARG A 270 -1.86 -4.02 -27.13
CA ARG A 270 -2.95 -3.03 -27.09
C ARG A 270 -2.43 -1.62 -27.37
N ASN A 271 -1.33 -1.22 -26.72
CA ASN A 271 -0.75 0.09 -26.89
C ASN A 271 -0.11 0.26 -28.30
N LEU A 272 0.57 -0.76 -28.83
CA LEU A 272 1.13 -0.71 -30.19
C LEU A 272 0.02 -0.58 -31.25
N VAL A 273 -1.05 -1.37 -31.13
CA VAL A 273 -2.22 -1.27 -32.01
C VAL A 273 -2.88 0.10 -31.90
N ALA A 274 -2.97 0.70 -30.71
CA ALA A 274 -3.53 2.03 -30.54
C ALA A 274 -2.64 3.10 -31.22
N ALA A 275 -1.34 2.97 -31.12
CA ALA A 275 -0.39 3.87 -31.78
C ALA A 275 -0.49 3.80 -33.31
N THR A 276 -0.56 2.60 -33.89
CA THR A 276 -0.71 2.42 -35.36
C THR A 276 -2.07 2.88 -35.90
N ARG A 277 -3.10 2.90 -35.06
CA ARG A 277 -4.43 3.42 -35.41
C ARG A 277 -4.57 4.95 -35.25
N GLY A 278 -3.47 5.67 -35.04
CA GLY A 278 -3.47 7.12 -34.95
C GLY A 278 -4.05 7.68 -33.65
N ARG A 279 -4.18 6.86 -32.57
CA ARG A 279 -4.69 7.29 -31.27
C ARG A 279 -3.67 8.09 -30.45
N GLY A 280 -2.51 8.41 -31.02
CA GLY A 280 -1.48 9.27 -30.46
C GLY A 280 -0.16 8.55 -30.14
N ALA A 281 0.95 9.26 -30.29
CA ALA A 281 2.31 8.74 -30.05
C ALA A 281 2.54 8.28 -28.60
N HIS A 282 1.77 8.80 -27.65
CA HIS A 282 1.87 8.41 -26.23
C HIS A 282 1.60 6.91 -26.00
N HIS A 283 0.82 6.26 -26.85
CA HIS A 283 0.62 4.81 -26.76
C HIS A 283 1.91 4.02 -27.06
N ALA A 284 2.71 4.47 -28.04
CA ALA A 284 4.02 3.87 -28.28
C ALA A 284 4.95 4.04 -27.07
N LEU A 285 4.90 5.22 -26.43
CA LEU A 285 5.66 5.48 -25.21
C LEU A 285 5.19 4.59 -24.04
N LYS A 286 3.88 4.36 -23.87
CA LYS A 286 3.34 3.42 -22.87
C LYS A 286 3.83 1.99 -23.13
N ALA A 287 3.82 1.52 -24.38
CA ALA A 287 4.37 0.20 -24.72
C ALA A 287 5.85 0.08 -24.35
N GLY A 288 6.66 1.10 -24.69
CA GLY A 288 8.06 1.20 -24.27
C GLY A 288 8.23 1.22 -22.76
N GLY A 289 7.35 1.93 -22.04
CA GLY A 289 7.29 1.97 -20.58
C GLY A 289 7.08 0.60 -19.94
N VAL A 290 6.15 -0.22 -20.49
CA VAL A 290 5.94 -1.61 -20.03
C VAL A 290 7.23 -2.42 -20.16
N LEU A 291 7.87 -2.40 -21.36
CA LEU A 291 9.09 -3.17 -21.60
C LEU A 291 10.25 -2.73 -20.69
N ALA A 292 10.44 -1.41 -20.55
CA ALA A 292 11.47 -0.86 -19.68
C ALA A 292 11.24 -1.19 -18.21
N GLY A 293 9.98 -1.15 -17.72
CA GLY A 293 9.62 -1.51 -16.35
C GLY A 293 9.88 -2.98 -16.06
N VAL A 294 9.50 -3.88 -16.97
CA VAL A 294 9.79 -5.33 -16.87
C VAL A 294 11.31 -5.58 -16.83
N ALA A 295 12.07 -4.95 -17.73
CA ALA A 295 13.51 -5.10 -17.78
C ALA A 295 14.17 -4.63 -16.49
N ALA A 296 13.77 -3.45 -15.96
CA ALA A 296 14.29 -2.93 -14.71
C ALA A 296 13.99 -3.85 -13.52
N ALA A 297 12.75 -4.38 -13.42
CA ALA A 297 12.37 -5.33 -12.37
C ALA A 297 13.15 -6.64 -12.50
N GLY A 298 13.34 -7.15 -13.72
CA GLY A 298 14.14 -8.35 -13.98
C GLY A 298 15.59 -8.18 -13.52
N VAL A 299 16.24 -7.06 -13.86
CA VAL A 299 17.61 -6.74 -13.39
C VAL A 299 17.66 -6.69 -11.87
N GLY A 300 16.68 -6.02 -11.22
CA GLY A 300 16.60 -5.98 -9.77
C GLY A 300 16.51 -7.37 -9.13
N GLY A 301 15.67 -8.23 -9.67
CA GLY A 301 15.52 -9.62 -9.22
C GLY A 301 16.81 -10.44 -9.35
N VAL A 302 17.51 -10.33 -10.48
CA VAL A 302 18.80 -10.99 -10.69
C VAL A 302 19.84 -10.53 -9.68
N VAL A 303 19.96 -9.21 -9.47
CA VAL A 303 20.92 -8.63 -8.52
C VAL A 303 20.66 -9.18 -7.10
N GLU A 304 19.40 -9.23 -6.66
CA GLU A 304 19.06 -9.74 -5.33
C GLU A 304 19.34 -11.23 -5.21
N THR A 305 19.05 -12.03 -6.24
CA THR A 305 19.36 -13.47 -6.27
C THR A 305 20.85 -13.74 -6.13
N VAL A 306 21.68 -12.96 -6.82
CA VAL A 306 23.16 -13.08 -6.72
C VAL A 306 23.64 -12.65 -5.34
N ALA A 307 23.09 -11.57 -4.77
CA ALA A 307 23.44 -11.11 -3.43
C ALA A 307 23.10 -12.16 -2.36
N ALA A 308 21.90 -12.73 -2.41
CA ALA A 308 21.46 -13.77 -1.48
C ALA A 308 22.36 -15.03 -1.52
N ARG A 309 22.78 -15.47 -2.70
CA ARG A 309 23.70 -16.63 -2.84
C ARG A 309 25.07 -16.37 -2.21
N ARG A 310 25.61 -15.16 -2.34
CA ARG A 310 26.91 -14.78 -1.74
C ARG A 310 26.87 -14.80 -0.22
N THR A 311 25.74 -14.40 0.38
CA THR A 311 25.58 -14.41 1.85
C THR A 311 25.54 -15.83 2.41
N VAL A 312 24.88 -16.76 1.71
CA VAL A 312 24.82 -18.19 2.10
C VAL A 312 26.20 -18.84 2.01
N THR A 313 26.98 -18.58 0.96
CA THR A 313 28.35 -19.14 0.82
C THR A 313 29.32 -18.59 1.86
N ALA A 314 29.24 -17.32 2.23
CA ALA A 314 30.06 -16.71 3.27
C ALA A 314 29.73 -17.20 4.69
N GLY A 315 28.50 -17.62 4.94
CA GLY A 315 28.07 -18.23 6.22
C GLY A 315 28.41 -19.70 6.38
N ALA A 316 28.61 -20.44 5.26
CA ALA A 316 28.99 -21.85 5.26
C ALA A 316 30.50 -22.08 5.44
N THR A 317 31.31 -21.02 5.39
CA THR A 317 32.77 -21.05 5.55
C THR A 317 33.26 -20.56 6.92
N ARG A 318 32.35 -20.35 7.86
CA ARG A 318 32.63 -20.08 9.29
C ARG A 318 32.04 -21.19 10.15
#